data_3f46d2766e73681d345011a6add2219b
#
_entry.id   3f46d2766e73681d345011a6add2219b
#
_cell.length_a   1.000
_cell.length_b   1.000
_cell.length_c   1.000
_cell.angle_alpha   90.00
_cell.angle_beta   90.00
_cell.angle_gamma   90.00
#
_symmetry.space_group_name_H-M   'P 1'
#
loop_
_entity.id
_entity.type
_entity.pdbx_description
1 polymer ?
#
loop_
_entity_poly.entity_id
_entity_poly.type
_entity_poly.pdbx_seq_one_letter_code
_entity_poly.pdbx_strand_id
1 'polypeptide(L)'
;MKKIALALFFILLGGLFASCAEQLTVREQEMKKYEKIDPSVAQGMPDAIKKVVDAYNDGDYHTAAIGFYAIMKNGEWARLHETARYYYAESLFRIGLYQAAEYQLAEILFEGPDGHYFVSALLKLLAVTYETKDEKVLFAVLSNVNYNALPKKFANELMYYLGKINFYRGQDEEALKFFTQVKDYSSFYPLATYFMGVIQVRQRMYAEAMQSFQKIMEMPDDMYVGADIKALKGMAELALGELYYAAGFDEKTKNKLAMFNVALNYFNNVDRRNPQWFESLFARTWASLMISRFDSTLGTVVTLGSPFFTDIYFPDVYVVEAVTYYNLCRYQEVNEVIDKFFRVYPDYRQLLQSWLENVSTKTGLDVYRELLVMYRDASAGKKTPIPEAILRSILSDQKFQKEYIHVKEIEREAAIIENSPESFKKSVIADDLMKKMNYQLATIRNEAGKMQVKKIQEITQDLTQIIADMKAIRFEMTDKLKATYEKEELYGKKLKESALKEEQAYSPAVPNRHYYWPFDGEYWQDELGYYFYNIQNACMDE
;
A
#
# COMPACT_ATOMS: atom_id res chain seq x y z
N MET A 1 -4.41 19.56 -12.07
CA MET A 1 -4.57 18.57 -13.16
C MET A 1 -3.30 17.78 -13.54
N LYS A 2 -2.06 18.30 -13.38
CA LYS A 2 -0.82 17.51 -13.64
C LYS A 2 -0.48 16.47 -12.54
N LYS A 3 -1.10 16.52 -11.36
CA LYS A 3 -0.79 15.65 -10.20
C LYS A 3 -1.60 14.34 -10.15
N ILE A 4 -2.71 14.22 -10.89
CA ILE A 4 -3.54 13.00 -10.89
C ILE A 4 -2.80 11.81 -11.55
N ALA A 5 -1.95 12.07 -12.54
CA ALA A 5 -1.16 11.04 -13.21
C ALA A 5 -0.02 10.44 -12.36
N LEU A 6 0.26 11.00 -11.18
CA LEU A 6 1.36 10.54 -10.32
C LEU A 6 0.88 9.76 -9.08
N ALA A 7 -0.41 9.80 -8.76
CA ALA A 7 -0.97 9.10 -7.59
C ALA A 7 -1.09 7.57 -7.77
N LEU A 8 -1.06 7.07 -9.02
CA LEU A 8 -1.04 5.64 -9.38
C LEU A 8 0.12 4.83 -8.77
N PHE A 9 1.02 5.49 -8.07
CA PHE A 9 2.37 4.94 -7.94
C PHE A 9 2.64 4.11 -6.70
N PHE A 10 1.76 4.04 -5.70
CA PHE A 10 2.21 3.47 -4.43
C PHE A 10 1.21 2.65 -3.62
N ILE A 11 0.29 1.93 -4.28
CA ILE A 11 -0.48 0.90 -3.58
C ILE A 11 0.16 -0.45 -3.90
N LEU A 12 1.12 -0.85 -3.13
CA LEU A 12 1.79 -2.13 -3.29
C LEU A 12 1.60 -3.05 -2.10
N LEU A 13 0.71 -4.01 -2.37
CA LEU A 13 0.81 -5.42 -2.02
C LEU A 13 1.63 -5.73 -0.76
N GLY A 14 1.06 -5.40 0.38
CA GLY A 14 1.40 -6.07 1.63
C GLY A 14 0.75 -7.43 1.66
N GLY A 15 1.54 -8.45 1.39
CA GLY A 15 1.25 -9.81 1.78
C GLY A 15 0.34 -10.61 0.88
N LEU A 16 0.97 -11.37 0.03
CA LEU A 16 0.27 -12.33 -0.83
C LEU A 16 1.18 -13.46 -1.22
N PHE A 17 0.86 -14.62 -0.72
CA PHE A 17 1.62 -15.81 -1.03
C PHE A 17 0.77 -17.05 -1.04
N ALA A 18 0.83 -17.71 -2.17
CA ALA A 18 0.75 -19.15 -2.21
C ALA A 18 1.21 -19.68 -3.55
N SER A 19 2.02 -20.68 -3.51
CA SER A 19 2.62 -21.32 -4.65
C SER A 19 1.72 -22.42 -5.23
N CYS A 20 1.83 -22.68 -6.54
CA CYS A 20 1.23 -23.86 -7.17
C CYS A 20 1.63 -25.16 -6.45
N ALA A 21 0.72 -26.12 -6.38
CA ALA A 21 0.93 -27.39 -5.65
C ALA A 21 2.22 -28.13 -6.05
N GLU A 22 2.65 -28.00 -7.30
CA GLU A 22 3.88 -28.63 -7.80
C GLU A 22 5.16 -27.93 -7.30
N GLN A 23 5.13 -26.61 -7.12
CA GLN A 23 6.24 -25.86 -6.51
C GLN A 23 6.29 -26.08 -4.99
N LEU A 24 5.15 -26.25 -4.33
CA LEU A 24 5.07 -26.62 -2.91
C LEU A 24 5.77 -27.97 -2.66
N THR A 25 5.51 -29.00 -3.47
CA THR A 25 6.10 -30.33 -3.26
C THR A 25 7.62 -30.32 -3.42
N VAL A 26 8.14 -29.59 -4.42
CA VAL A 26 9.60 -29.47 -4.62
C VAL A 26 10.25 -28.66 -3.51
N ARG A 27 9.61 -27.56 -3.10
CA ARG A 27 10.07 -26.71 -1.99
C ARG A 27 10.07 -27.48 -0.67
N GLU A 28 8.99 -28.22 -0.38
CA GLU A 28 8.90 -29.07 0.80
C GLU A 28 9.96 -30.16 0.82
N GLN A 29 10.23 -30.80 -0.30
CA GLN A 29 11.28 -31.84 -0.39
C GLN A 29 12.67 -31.28 -0.10
N GLU A 30 13.03 -30.12 -0.67
CA GLU A 30 14.31 -29.49 -0.41
C GLU A 30 14.43 -28.99 1.04
N MET A 31 13.33 -28.45 1.61
CA MET A 31 13.32 -28.03 3.02
C MET A 31 13.43 -29.21 3.99
N LYS A 32 12.84 -30.37 3.64
CA LYS A 32 12.94 -31.59 4.43
C LYS A 32 14.31 -32.25 4.36
N LYS A 33 15.10 -31.98 3.31
CA LYS A 33 16.42 -32.60 3.10
C LYS A 33 17.36 -32.40 4.29
N TYR A 34 17.23 -31.27 4.99
CA TYR A 34 18.06 -30.91 6.14
C TYR A 34 17.26 -30.78 7.44
N GLU A 35 16.08 -31.42 7.51
CA GLU A 35 15.23 -31.40 8.71
C GLU A 35 15.89 -32.09 9.91
N LYS A 36 16.73 -33.09 9.63
CA LYS A 36 17.59 -33.75 10.62
C LYS A 36 19.04 -33.75 10.17
N ILE A 37 19.94 -33.69 11.13
CA ILE A 37 21.37 -33.79 10.88
C ILE A 37 21.73 -35.27 10.88
N ASP A 38 22.43 -35.74 9.83
CA ASP A 38 23.00 -37.06 9.80
C ASP A 38 24.04 -37.17 10.95
N PRO A 39 23.90 -38.11 11.90
CA PRO A 39 24.84 -38.27 12.98
C PRO A 39 26.27 -38.52 12.51
N SER A 40 26.48 -39.00 11.27
CA SER A 40 27.81 -39.18 10.69
C SER A 40 28.61 -37.87 10.59
N VAL A 41 27.94 -36.71 10.50
CA VAL A 41 28.57 -35.37 10.51
C VAL A 41 29.41 -35.17 11.77
N ALA A 42 28.98 -35.75 12.91
CA ALA A 42 29.68 -35.66 14.19
C ALA A 42 30.58 -36.88 14.47
N GLN A 43 30.75 -37.80 13.49
CA GLN A 43 31.60 -38.99 13.68
C GLN A 43 33.06 -38.61 13.86
N GLY A 44 33.69 -39.12 14.92
CA GLY A 44 35.07 -38.74 15.26
C GLY A 44 35.24 -37.37 15.91
N MET A 45 34.12 -36.67 16.21
CA MET A 45 34.13 -35.38 16.89
C MET A 45 34.04 -35.51 18.41
N PRO A 46 34.45 -34.46 19.17
CA PRO A 46 34.23 -34.38 20.59
C PRO A 46 32.77 -34.58 20.98
N ASP A 47 32.51 -35.16 22.15
CA ASP A 47 31.15 -35.40 22.64
C ASP A 47 30.31 -34.13 22.78
N ALA A 48 30.97 -33.00 22.96
CA ALA A 48 30.27 -31.68 22.95
C ALA A 48 29.56 -31.41 21.62
N ILE A 49 30.18 -31.74 20.47
CA ILE A 49 29.57 -31.54 19.13
C ILE A 49 28.46 -32.55 18.90
N LYS A 50 28.64 -33.80 19.31
CA LYS A 50 27.58 -34.82 19.23
C LYS A 50 26.34 -34.39 19.99
N LYS A 51 26.50 -33.86 21.20
CA LYS A 51 25.37 -33.32 22.00
C LYS A 51 24.61 -32.19 21.30
N VAL A 52 25.30 -31.35 20.51
CA VAL A 52 24.65 -30.27 19.74
C VAL A 52 23.80 -30.86 18.62
N VAL A 53 24.32 -31.86 17.91
CA VAL A 53 23.60 -32.59 16.84
C VAL A 53 22.39 -33.33 17.43
N ASP A 54 22.56 -34.00 18.57
CA ASP A 54 21.46 -34.69 19.25
C ASP A 54 20.39 -33.71 19.69
N ALA A 55 20.77 -32.59 20.34
CA ALA A 55 19.83 -31.55 20.77
C ALA A 55 18.98 -31.03 19.59
N TYR A 56 19.61 -30.76 18.43
CA TYR A 56 18.88 -30.34 17.24
C TYR A 56 17.90 -31.43 16.76
N ASN A 57 18.36 -32.66 16.66
CA ASN A 57 17.55 -33.79 16.19
C ASN A 57 16.39 -34.14 17.13
N ASP A 58 16.56 -33.88 18.45
CA ASP A 58 15.54 -34.03 19.48
C ASP A 58 14.59 -32.85 19.60
N GLY A 59 14.82 -31.74 18.84
CA GLY A 59 13.99 -30.56 18.82
C GLY A 59 14.30 -29.52 19.90
N ASP A 60 15.38 -29.70 20.67
CA ASP A 60 15.89 -28.67 21.59
C ASP A 60 16.71 -27.63 20.83
N TYR A 61 15.99 -26.80 20.08
CA TYR A 61 16.59 -25.80 19.22
C TYR A 61 17.31 -24.69 20.00
N HIS A 62 16.94 -24.43 21.25
CA HIS A 62 17.65 -23.45 22.09
C HIS A 62 19.05 -23.91 22.43
N THR A 63 19.20 -25.16 22.89
CA THR A 63 20.52 -25.78 23.17
C THR A 63 21.32 -25.94 21.87
N ALA A 64 20.67 -26.37 20.79
CA ALA A 64 21.30 -26.51 19.49
C ALA A 64 21.84 -25.14 18.97
N ALA A 65 21.07 -24.06 19.05
CA ALA A 65 21.53 -22.73 18.65
C ALA A 65 22.77 -22.28 19.42
N ILE A 66 22.79 -22.47 20.73
CA ILE A 66 23.98 -22.16 21.57
C ILE A 66 25.20 -22.97 21.09
N GLY A 67 25.01 -24.28 20.86
CA GLY A 67 26.09 -25.15 20.43
C GLY A 67 26.62 -24.81 19.03
N PHE A 68 25.75 -24.60 18.05
CA PHE A 68 26.18 -24.22 16.69
C PHE A 68 26.87 -22.87 16.66
N TYR A 69 26.39 -21.90 17.42
CA TYR A 69 27.07 -20.61 17.55
C TYR A 69 28.49 -20.77 18.12
N ALA A 70 28.65 -21.59 19.14
CA ALA A 70 29.97 -21.89 19.72
C ALA A 70 30.90 -22.57 18.70
N ILE A 71 30.39 -23.51 17.88
CA ILE A 71 31.13 -24.15 16.80
C ILE A 71 31.62 -23.12 15.79
N MET A 72 30.75 -22.19 15.34
CA MET A 72 31.08 -21.14 14.41
C MET A 72 32.15 -20.18 14.93
N LYS A 73 32.26 -19.97 16.22
CA LYS A 73 33.26 -19.09 16.86
C LYS A 73 34.58 -19.75 17.14
N ASN A 74 34.67 -21.08 17.03
CA ASN A 74 35.90 -21.84 17.31
C ASN A 74 36.64 -22.19 16.00
N GLY A 75 37.82 -21.61 15.81
CA GLY A 75 38.64 -21.81 14.60
C GLY A 75 39.13 -23.28 14.43
N GLU A 76 39.21 -24.07 15.50
CA GLU A 76 39.58 -25.49 15.40
C GLU A 76 38.54 -26.30 14.61
N TRP A 77 37.30 -25.82 14.54
CA TRP A 77 36.19 -26.49 13.86
C TRP A 77 35.81 -25.82 12.54
N ALA A 78 36.76 -25.14 11.90
CA ALA A 78 36.51 -24.37 10.66
C ALA A 78 35.78 -25.18 9.56
N ARG A 79 36.09 -26.50 9.47
CA ARG A 79 35.43 -27.41 8.52
C ARG A 79 33.92 -27.59 8.75
N LEU A 80 33.43 -27.25 9.94
CA LEU A 80 32.02 -27.34 10.31
C LEU A 80 31.30 -26.00 10.26
N HIS A 81 31.99 -24.89 9.96
CA HIS A 81 31.41 -23.55 10.06
C HIS A 81 30.22 -23.37 9.15
N GLU A 82 30.27 -23.84 7.90
CA GLU A 82 29.13 -23.76 6.97
C GLU A 82 27.92 -24.54 7.50
N THR A 83 28.15 -25.79 7.89
CA THR A 83 27.11 -26.64 8.51
C THR A 83 26.56 -26.02 9.80
N ALA A 84 27.43 -25.54 10.68
CA ALA A 84 27.03 -24.93 11.95
C ALA A 84 26.21 -23.64 11.69
N ARG A 85 26.59 -22.81 10.72
CA ARG A 85 25.85 -21.60 10.36
C ARG A 85 24.46 -21.92 9.85
N TYR A 86 24.35 -22.92 8.97
CA TYR A 86 23.05 -23.33 8.45
C TYR A 86 22.12 -23.84 9.56
N TYR A 87 22.59 -24.76 10.42
CA TYR A 87 21.78 -25.29 11.50
C TYR A 87 21.56 -24.31 12.65
N TYR A 88 22.45 -23.33 12.81
CA TYR A 88 22.21 -22.19 13.70
C TYR A 88 21.04 -21.34 13.17
N ALA A 89 21.05 -20.99 11.89
CA ALA A 89 19.95 -20.26 11.25
C ALA A 89 18.62 -21.04 11.32
N GLU A 90 18.68 -22.36 11.06
CA GLU A 90 17.51 -23.23 11.17
C GLU A 90 16.99 -23.32 12.61
N SER A 91 17.88 -23.42 13.61
CA SER A 91 17.48 -23.41 15.02
C SER A 91 16.79 -22.09 15.40
N LEU A 92 17.33 -20.94 14.97
CA LEU A 92 16.69 -19.64 15.19
C LEU A 92 15.32 -19.57 14.54
N PHE A 93 15.18 -20.06 13.30
CA PHE A 93 13.90 -20.15 12.61
C PHE A 93 12.88 -21.00 13.37
N ARG A 94 13.29 -22.17 13.89
CA ARG A 94 12.43 -23.08 14.67
C ARG A 94 12.00 -22.49 16.01
N ILE A 95 12.82 -21.64 16.61
CA ILE A 95 12.49 -20.88 17.83
C ILE A 95 11.49 -19.75 17.52
N GLY A 96 11.39 -19.31 16.25
CA GLY A 96 10.57 -18.19 15.81
C GLY A 96 11.32 -16.86 15.77
N LEU A 97 12.66 -16.88 15.80
CA LEU A 97 13.55 -15.73 15.67
C LEU A 97 13.89 -15.51 14.18
N TYR A 98 12.88 -15.14 13.40
CA TYR A 98 12.95 -15.09 11.94
C TYR A 98 13.92 -14.04 11.41
N GLN A 99 13.91 -12.82 11.98
CA GLN A 99 14.84 -11.75 11.61
C GLN A 99 16.30 -12.13 11.90
N ALA A 100 16.53 -12.80 13.03
CA ALA A 100 17.85 -13.29 13.36
C ALA A 100 18.31 -14.42 12.42
N ALA A 101 17.38 -15.31 12.02
CA ALA A 101 17.66 -16.40 11.09
C ALA A 101 18.01 -15.88 9.68
N GLU A 102 17.28 -14.87 9.17
CA GLU A 102 17.49 -14.35 7.80
C GLU A 102 18.89 -13.77 7.60
N TYR A 103 19.45 -13.09 8.60
CA TYR A 103 20.84 -12.60 8.53
C TYR A 103 21.87 -13.74 8.40
N GLN A 104 21.65 -14.84 9.11
CA GLN A 104 22.54 -16.00 9.01
C GLN A 104 22.41 -16.71 7.66
N LEU A 105 21.19 -16.79 7.14
CA LEU A 105 20.92 -17.33 5.80
C LEU A 105 21.56 -16.46 4.71
N ALA A 106 21.46 -15.13 4.85
CA ALA A 106 22.09 -14.21 3.92
C ALA A 106 23.62 -14.36 3.89
N GLU A 107 24.28 -14.55 5.04
CA GLU A 107 25.72 -14.81 5.11
C GLU A 107 26.12 -16.05 4.30
N ILE A 108 25.33 -17.14 4.39
CA ILE A 108 25.56 -18.36 3.59
C ILE A 108 25.43 -18.04 2.09
N LEU A 109 24.43 -17.25 1.73
CA LEU A 109 24.15 -16.92 0.33
C LEU A 109 25.20 -15.97 -0.26
N PHE A 110 25.80 -15.10 0.54
CA PHE A 110 26.91 -14.24 0.12
C PHE A 110 28.23 -15.01 -0.11
N GLU A 111 28.40 -16.18 0.48
CA GLU A 111 29.56 -17.06 0.21
C GLU A 111 29.52 -17.63 -1.22
N GLY A 112 28.34 -17.64 -1.86
CA GLY A 112 28.17 -18.00 -3.28
C GLY A 112 27.43 -19.31 -3.52
N PRO A 113 27.09 -19.58 -4.80
CA PRO A 113 26.20 -20.66 -5.20
C PRO A 113 26.82 -22.08 -5.11
N ASP A 114 28.14 -22.17 -4.94
CA ASP A 114 28.86 -23.45 -4.82
C ASP A 114 28.74 -24.04 -3.41
N GLY A 115 28.25 -23.27 -2.45
CA GLY A 115 28.06 -23.72 -1.05
C GLY A 115 27.06 -24.85 -0.95
N HIS A 116 27.34 -25.82 -0.09
CA HIS A 116 26.53 -27.02 0.10
C HIS A 116 25.08 -26.69 0.50
N TYR A 117 24.88 -25.64 1.30
CA TYR A 117 23.56 -25.22 1.80
C TYR A 117 22.93 -24.07 1.00
N PHE A 118 23.56 -23.59 -0.09
CA PHE A 118 23.09 -22.42 -0.82
C PHE A 118 21.62 -22.50 -1.22
N VAL A 119 21.19 -23.60 -1.87
CA VAL A 119 19.81 -23.77 -2.32
C VAL A 119 18.84 -23.80 -1.14
N SER A 120 19.17 -24.55 -0.09
CA SER A 120 18.32 -24.68 1.09
C SER A 120 18.25 -23.37 1.89
N ALA A 121 19.37 -22.63 1.98
CA ALA A 121 19.40 -21.31 2.59
C ALA A 121 18.54 -20.30 1.82
N LEU A 122 18.58 -20.33 0.47
CA LEU A 122 17.74 -19.47 -0.35
C LEU A 122 16.25 -19.75 -0.16
N LEU A 123 15.87 -21.03 -0.14
CA LEU A 123 14.48 -21.42 0.10
C LEU A 123 14.00 -21.05 1.51
N LYS A 124 14.88 -21.20 2.49
CA LYS A 124 14.58 -20.81 3.85
C LYS A 124 14.47 -19.28 3.97
N LEU A 125 15.35 -18.53 3.31
CA LEU A 125 15.24 -17.06 3.25
C LEU A 125 13.92 -16.62 2.61
N LEU A 126 13.51 -17.24 1.50
CA LEU A 126 12.19 -17.00 0.91
C LEU A 126 11.05 -17.31 1.89
N ALA A 127 11.16 -18.39 2.68
CA ALA A 127 10.16 -18.71 3.70
C ALA A 127 10.13 -17.67 4.83
N VAL A 128 11.30 -17.22 5.30
CA VAL A 128 11.41 -16.16 6.33
C VAL A 128 10.82 -14.84 5.81
N THR A 129 11.19 -14.45 4.60
CA THR A 129 10.62 -13.24 3.94
C THR A 129 9.09 -13.32 3.89
N TYR A 130 8.55 -14.52 3.70
CA TYR A 130 7.11 -14.75 3.74
C TYR A 130 6.50 -14.47 5.11
N GLU A 131 7.10 -15.00 6.17
CA GLU A 131 6.60 -14.83 7.55
C GLU A 131 6.73 -13.38 8.03
N THR A 132 7.89 -12.77 7.78
CA THR A 132 8.21 -11.41 8.25
C THR A 132 7.59 -10.30 7.40
N LYS A 133 7.18 -10.60 6.15
CA LYS A 133 6.78 -9.61 5.14
C LYS A 133 7.87 -8.57 4.84
N ASP A 134 9.11 -8.80 5.25
CA ASP A 134 10.26 -7.95 4.96
C ASP A 134 11.13 -8.57 3.85
N GLU A 135 11.24 -7.85 2.74
CA GLU A 135 11.99 -8.27 1.56
C GLU A 135 13.43 -7.68 1.54
N LYS A 136 13.81 -6.87 2.52
CA LYS A 136 15.07 -6.10 2.47
C LYS A 136 16.30 -6.99 2.36
N VAL A 137 16.37 -8.05 3.18
CA VAL A 137 17.49 -8.99 3.18
C VAL A 137 17.49 -9.84 1.92
N LEU A 138 16.32 -10.34 1.49
CA LEU A 138 16.19 -11.05 0.22
C LEU A 138 16.65 -10.18 -0.96
N PHE A 139 16.27 -8.92 -0.99
CA PHE A 139 16.70 -7.98 -2.04
C PHE A 139 18.22 -7.73 -2.02
N ALA A 140 18.81 -7.62 -0.83
CA ALA A 140 20.27 -7.48 -0.70
C ALA A 140 20.99 -8.72 -1.24
N VAL A 141 20.52 -9.92 -0.91
CA VAL A 141 21.06 -11.19 -1.41
C VAL A 141 20.93 -11.29 -2.92
N LEU A 142 19.73 -11.18 -3.46
CA LEU A 142 19.48 -11.33 -4.91
C LEU A 142 20.18 -10.26 -5.75
N SER A 143 20.49 -9.10 -5.16
CA SER A 143 21.23 -8.04 -5.82
C SER A 143 22.73 -8.33 -5.99
N ASN A 144 23.27 -9.22 -5.16
CA ASN A 144 24.69 -9.54 -5.12
C ASN A 144 25.01 -10.94 -5.67
N VAL A 145 24.00 -11.79 -5.85
CA VAL A 145 24.18 -13.14 -6.39
C VAL A 145 23.96 -13.14 -7.91
N ASN A 146 24.83 -13.85 -8.65
CA ASN A 146 24.64 -14.03 -10.08
C ASN A 146 23.36 -14.82 -10.36
N TYR A 147 22.37 -14.19 -10.99
CA TYR A 147 21.06 -14.81 -11.24
C TYR A 147 21.13 -16.07 -12.13
N ASN A 148 22.16 -16.23 -12.98
CA ASN A 148 22.38 -17.42 -13.78
C ASN A 148 22.75 -18.66 -12.93
N ALA A 149 23.25 -18.45 -11.73
CA ALA A 149 23.57 -19.49 -10.77
C ALA A 149 22.36 -19.91 -9.90
N LEU A 150 21.24 -19.15 -9.98
CA LEU A 150 20.04 -19.45 -9.20
C LEU A 150 19.31 -20.71 -9.71
N PRO A 151 18.66 -21.47 -8.81
CA PRO A 151 18.00 -22.73 -9.18
C PRO A 151 16.86 -22.51 -10.17
N LYS A 152 16.94 -23.15 -11.35
CA LYS A 152 15.92 -23.01 -12.42
C LYS A 152 14.52 -23.44 -12.01
N LYS A 153 14.39 -24.36 -11.05
CA LYS A 153 13.11 -24.82 -10.52
C LYS A 153 12.31 -23.76 -9.77
N PHE A 154 12.96 -22.66 -9.33
CA PHE A 154 12.32 -21.50 -8.71
C PHE A 154 12.37 -20.25 -9.59
N ALA A 155 12.65 -20.43 -10.89
CA ALA A 155 12.90 -19.34 -11.81
C ALA A 155 11.79 -18.28 -11.81
N ASN A 156 10.52 -18.66 -11.83
CA ASN A 156 9.40 -17.72 -11.86
C ASN A 156 9.37 -16.80 -10.62
N GLU A 157 9.55 -17.37 -9.42
CA GLU A 157 9.60 -16.62 -8.17
C GLU A 157 10.82 -15.68 -8.14
N LEU A 158 11.98 -16.20 -8.52
CA LEU A 158 13.21 -15.42 -8.55
C LEU A 158 13.18 -14.31 -9.60
N MET A 159 12.63 -14.57 -10.80
CA MET A 159 12.45 -13.55 -11.84
C MET A 159 11.48 -12.46 -11.37
N TYR A 160 10.41 -12.82 -10.67
CA TYR A 160 9.50 -11.84 -10.07
C TYR A 160 10.24 -10.94 -9.07
N TYR A 161 11.00 -11.49 -8.11
CA TYR A 161 11.73 -10.68 -7.13
C TYR A 161 12.84 -9.84 -7.78
N LEU A 162 13.57 -10.38 -8.75
CA LEU A 162 14.58 -9.60 -9.50
C LEU A 162 13.94 -8.45 -10.28
N GLY A 163 12.79 -8.68 -10.91
CA GLY A 163 11.99 -7.63 -11.54
C GLY A 163 11.59 -6.55 -10.55
N LYS A 164 11.09 -6.96 -9.37
CA LYS A 164 10.67 -6.06 -8.30
C LYS A 164 11.83 -5.22 -7.73
N ILE A 165 13.00 -5.81 -7.54
CA ILE A 165 14.22 -5.10 -7.13
C ILE A 165 14.57 -3.98 -8.13
N ASN A 166 14.61 -4.33 -9.41
CA ASN A 166 14.94 -3.37 -10.47
C ASN A 166 13.88 -2.26 -10.60
N PHE A 167 12.60 -2.62 -10.45
CA PHE A 167 11.49 -1.66 -10.40
C PHE A 167 11.67 -0.61 -9.30
N TYR A 168 12.01 -1.03 -8.06
CA TYR A 168 12.23 -0.09 -6.96
C TYR A 168 13.50 0.75 -7.10
N ARG A 169 14.48 0.28 -7.88
CA ARG A 169 15.67 1.03 -8.25
C ARG A 169 15.44 2.00 -9.40
N GLY A 170 14.25 2.01 -10.00
CA GLY A 170 13.95 2.80 -11.17
C GLY A 170 14.59 2.28 -12.46
N GLN A 171 15.07 1.04 -12.45
CA GLN A 171 15.68 0.36 -13.60
C GLN A 171 14.59 -0.35 -14.40
N ASP A 172 13.70 0.44 -15.01
CA ASP A 172 12.45 -0.05 -15.60
C ASP A 172 12.67 -1.06 -16.73
N GLU A 173 13.67 -0.86 -17.57
CA GLU A 173 14.00 -1.79 -18.67
C GLU A 173 14.45 -3.16 -18.17
N GLU A 174 15.31 -3.19 -17.15
CA GLU A 174 15.78 -4.43 -16.54
C GLU A 174 14.62 -5.11 -15.78
N ALA A 175 13.77 -4.35 -15.10
CA ALA A 175 12.60 -4.89 -14.44
C ALA A 175 11.67 -5.59 -15.44
N LEU A 176 11.38 -4.98 -16.59
CA LEU A 176 10.58 -5.59 -17.66
C LEU A 176 11.20 -6.89 -18.18
N LYS A 177 12.52 -6.94 -18.38
CA LYS A 177 13.21 -8.16 -18.81
C LYS A 177 13.00 -9.33 -17.86
N PHE A 178 12.99 -9.08 -16.56
CA PHE A 178 12.74 -10.11 -15.55
C PHE A 178 11.26 -10.49 -15.47
N PHE A 179 10.34 -9.52 -15.43
CA PHE A 179 8.92 -9.79 -15.35
C PHE A 179 8.39 -10.57 -16.55
N THR A 180 8.89 -10.30 -17.76
CA THR A 180 8.50 -11.04 -18.98
C THR A 180 8.94 -12.51 -18.99
N GLN A 181 9.90 -12.90 -18.15
CA GLN A 181 10.32 -14.28 -18.00
C GLN A 181 9.40 -15.09 -17.08
N VAL A 182 8.59 -14.43 -16.25
CA VAL A 182 7.61 -15.10 -15.37
C VAL A 182 6.53 -15.72 -16.23
N LYS A 183 6.35 -17.04 -16.11
CA LYS A 183 5.43 -17.81 -16.96
C LYS A 183 3.98 -17.64 -16.48
N ASP A 184 3.05 -17.74 -17.42
CA ASP A 184 1.61 -17.53 -17.22
C ASP A 184 0.94 -18.54 -16.27
N TYR A 185 1.52 -19.72 -16.12
CA TYR A 185 1.08 -20.72 -15.12
C TYR A 185 1.60 -20.44 -13.70
N SER A 186 2.47 -19.45 -13.52
CA SER A 186 3.03 -19.11 -12.21
C SER A 186 2.07 -18.27 -11.39
N SER A 187 2.01 -18.53 -10.08
CA SER A 187 1.29 -17.69 -9.11
C SER A 187 1.82 -16.25 -9.02
N PHE A 188 3.03 -15.99 -9.49
CA PHE A 188 3.63 -14.65 -9.55
C PHE A 188 3.29 -13.89 -10.84
N TYR A 189 2.71 -14.57 -11.84
CA TYR A 189 2.44 -13.98 -13.14
C TYR A 189 1.49 -12.79 -13.11
N PRO A 190 0.36 -12.83 -12.39
CA PRO A 190 -0.54 -11.68 -12.30
C PRO A 190 0.14 -10.45 -11.69
N LEU A 191 0.94 -10.66 -10.65
CA LEU A 191 1.70 -9.59 -10.00
C LEU A 191 2.77 -9.02 -10.94
N ALA A 192 3.53 -9.89 -11.64
CA ALA A 192 4.49 -9.46 -12.65
C ALA A 192 3.82 -8.66 -13.77
N THR A 193 2.64 -9.11 -14.23
CA THR A 193 1.85 -8.41 -15.26
C THR A 193 1.39 -7.04 -14.78
N TYR A 194 0.99 -6.92 -13.51
CA TYR A 194 0.63 -5.62 -12.95
C TYR A 194 1.82 -4.66 -12.92
N PHE A 195 2.98 -5.11 -12.44
CA PHE A 195 4.20 -4.28 -12.46
C PHE A 195 4.62 -3.89 -13.88
N MET A 196 4.48 -4.79 -14.86
CA MET A 196 4.72 -4.45 -16.27
C MET A 196 3.80 -3.32 -16.72
N GLY A 197 2.51 -3.40 -16.42
CA GLY A 197 1.55 -2.32 -16.71
C GLY A 197 1.96 -0.98 -16.08
N VAL A 198 2.36 -0.99 -14.80
CA VAL A 198 2.84 0.22 -14.11
C VAL A 198 4.09 0.81 -14.75
N ILE A 199 5.06 -0.03 -15.13
CA ILE A 199 6.28 0.43 -15.82
C ILE A 199 5.92 1.03 -17.20
N GLN A 200 5.03 0.38 -17.94
CA GLN A 200 4.58 0.85 -19.25
C GLN A 200 3.88 2.22 -19.17
N VAL A 201 3.07 2.45 -18.11
CA VAL A 201 2.51 3.79 -17.82
C VAL A 201 3.63 4.81 -17.59
N ARG A 202 4.63 4.47 -16.79
CA ARG A 202 5.79 5.33 -16.50
C ARG A 202 6.57 5.69 -17.75
N GLN A 203 6.71 4.75 -18.67
CA GLN A 203 7.36 4.94 -19.96
C GLN A 203 6.45 5.56 -21.04
N ARG A 204 5.19 5.90 -20.70
CA ARG A 204 4.17 6.43 -21.60
C ARG A 204 3.75 5.45 -22.72
N MET A 205 3.97 4.18 -22.52
CA MET A 205 3.52 3.08 -23.40
C MET A 205 2.09 2.70 -23.02
N TYR A 206 1.17 3.63 -23.24
CA TYR A 206 -0.20 3.50 -22.70
C TYR A 206 -1.00 2.35 -23.29
N ALA A 207 -0.79 2.02 -24.58
CA ALA A 207 -1.48 0.92 -25.24
C ALA A 207 -1.06 -0.43 -24.64
N GLU A 208 0.23 -0.62 -24.41
CA GLU A 208 0.80 -1.82 -23.78
C GLU A 208 0.38 -1.91 -22.32
N ALA A 209 0.34 -0.78 -21.60
CA ALA A 209 -0.13 -0.74 -20.22
C ALA A 209 -1.60 -1.19 -20.12
N MET A 210 -2.47 -0.68 -21.00
CA MET A 210 -3.86 -1.11 -21.07
C MET A 210 -3.97 -2.62 -21.30
N GLN A 211 -3.19 -3.19 -22.24
CA GLN A 211 -3.18 -4.63 -22.50
C GLN A 211 -2.75 -5.43 -21.28
N SER A 212 -1.73 -4.96 -20.55
CA SER A 212 -1.26 -5.61 -19.32
C SER A 212 -2.34 -5.63 -18.24
N PHE A 213 -3.03 -4.52 -18.00
CA PHE A 213 -4.11 -4.48 -17.02
C PHE A 213 -5.35 -5.25 -17.46
N GLN A 214 -5.74 -5.19 -18.75
CA GLN A 214 -6.85 -5.98 -19.30
C GLN A 214 -6.59 -7.47 -19.14
N LYS A 215 -5.35 -7.92 -19.35
CA LYS A 215 -4.97 -9.32 -19.16
C LYS A 215 -5.19 -9.80 -17.72
N ILE A 216 -4.99 -8.94 -16.72
CA ILE A 216 -5.32 -9.26 -15.32
C ILE A 216 -6.83 -9.44 -15.14
N MET A 217 -7.64 -8.60 -15.80
CA MET A 217 -9.10 -8.71 -15.74
C MET A 217 -9.64 -10.02 -16.31
N GLU A 218 -8.96 -10.58 -17.31
CA GLU A 218 -9.32 -11.84 -17.97
C GLU A 218 -8.95 -13.09 -17.16
N MET A 219 -8.11 -12.95 -16.13
CA MET A 219 -7.69 -14.08 -15.30
C MET A 219 -8.85 -14.63 -14.46
N PRO A 220 -8.92 -15.98 -14.25
CA PRO A 220 -9.96 -16.58 -13.41
C PRO A 220 -9.95 -16.07 -11.97
N ASP A 221 -11.14 -15.92 -11.36
CA ASP A 221 -11.26 -15.41 -9.97
C ASP A 221 -10.78 -16.42 -8.90
N ASP A 222 -10.70 -17.68 -9.27
CA ASP A 222 -10.19 -18.77 -8.43
C ASP A 222 -8.71 -19.06 -8.69
N MET A 223 -8.06 -18.27 -9.55
CA MET A 223 -6.64 -18.38 -9.78
C MET A 223 -5.90 -18.11 -8.48
N TYR A 224 -5.17 -19.12 -8.03
CA TYR A 224 -4.34 -18.97 -6.85
C TYR A 224 -3.11 -18.13 -7.20
N VAL A 225 -3.17 -16.92 -6.79
CA VAL A 225 -2.10 -15.96 -6.95
C VAL A 225 -1.66 -15.65 -5.55
N GLY A 226 -0.53 -15.86 -5.09
CA GLY A 226 -0.14 -15.42 -3.75
C GLY A 226 -0.76 -14.06 -3.31
N ALA A 227 -1.79 -13.59 -4.00
CA ALA A 227 -2.59 -12.38 -3.84
C ALA A 227 -4.08 -12.71 -3.88
N ASP A 228 -4.87 -11.92 -3.20
CA ASP A 228 -6.28 -11.84 -3.53
C ASP A 228 -6.39 -11.30 -4.98
N ILE A 229 -6.65 -12.20 -5.93
CA ILE A 229 -6.79 -11.85 -7.35
C ILE A 229 -7.88 -10.78 -7.54
N LYS A 230 -8.92 -10.77 -6.70
CA LYS A 230 -9.97 -9.76 -6.75
C LYS A 230 -9.46 -8.37 -6.36
N ALA A 231 -8.58 -8.31 -5.34
CA ALA A 231 -7.93 -7.05 -4.99
C ALA A 231 -7.03 -6.56 -6.14
N LEU A 232 -6.27 -7.45 -6.77
CA LEU A 232 -5.43 -7.10 -7.92
C LEU A 232 -6.25 -6.66 -9.14
N LYS A 233 -7.39 -7.31 -9.41
CA LYS A 233 -8.33 -6.88 -10.47
C LYS A 233 -8.86 -5.48 -10.20
N GLY A 234 -9.27 -5.15 -8.98
CA GLY A 234 -9.71 -3.80 -8.64
C GLY A 234 -8.61 -2.74 -8.82
N MET A 235 -7.35 -3.09 -8.53
CA MET A 235 -6.22 -2.22 -8.85
C MET A 235 -6.04 -2.01 -10.36
N ALA A 236 -6.22 -3.07 -11.15
CA ALA A 236 -6.14 -3.00 -12.61
C ALA A 236 -7.32 -2.20 -13.21
N GLU A 237 -8.53 -2.36 -12.66
CA GLU A 237 -9.71 -1.55 -13.02
C GLU A 237 -9.48 -0.06 -12.76
N LEU A 238 -9.00 0.28 -11.56
CA LEU A 238 -8.67 1.66 -11.22
C LEU A 238 -7.62 2.23 -12.20
N ALA A 239 -6.54 1.48 -12.46
CA ALA A 239 -5.49 1.89 -13.39
C ALA A 239 -5.99 2.08 -14.82
N LEU A 240 -6.86 1.18 -15.31
CA LEU A 240 -7.50 1.34 -16.62
C LEU A 240 -8.39 2.58 -16.65
N GLY A 241 -9.21 2.78 -15.63
CA GLY A 241 -10.04 3.97 -15.50
C GLY A 241 -9.22 5.26 -15.57
N GLU A 242 -8.11 5.34 -14.86
CA GLU A 242 -7.21 6.50 -14.85
C GLU A 242 -6.51 6.72 -16.20
N LEU A 243 -6.11 5.65 -16.88
CA LEU A 243 -5.52 5.76 -18.22
C LEU A 243 -6.53 6.30 -19.24
N TYR A 244 -7.77 5.81 -19.22
CA TYR A 244 -8.83 6.36 -20.10
C TYR A 244 -9.22 7.77 -19.70
N TYR A 245 -9.25 8.09 -18.41
CA TYR A 245 -9.48 9.46 -17.93
C TYR A 245 -8.38 10.42 -18.43
N ALA A 246 -7.11 10.05 -18.31
CA ALA A 246 -6.00 10.82 -18.83
C ALA A 246 -6.05 10.98 -20.36
N ALA A 247 -6.44 9.93 -21.09
CA ALA A 247 -6.62 9.98 -22.54
C ALA A 247 -7.74 10.97 -22.96
N GLY A 248 -8.72 11.23 -22.10
CA GLY A 248 -9.74 12.26 -22.32
C GLY A 248 -9.19 13.69 -22.39
N PHE A 249 -8.01 13.94 -21.81
CA PHE A 249 -7.34 15.25 -21.87
C PHE A 249 -6.29 15.34 -22.98
N ASP A 250 -5.93 14.24 -23.63
CA ASP A 250 -4.96 14.27 -24.72
C ASP A 250 -5.55 15.04 -25.93
N GLU A 251 -4.80 16.02 -26.42
CA GLU A 251 -5.21 16.84 -27.57
C GLU A 251 -5.42 16.01 -28.85
N LYS A 252 -4.72 14.88 -28.98
CA LYS A 252 -4.82 13.97 -30.12
C LYS A 252 -6.07 13.09 -30.08
N THR A 253 -6.74 13.00 -28.96
CA THR A 253 -7.94 12.18 -28.79
C THR A 253 -9.14 12.84 -29.46
N LYS A 254 -9.69 12.18 -30.49
CA LYS A 254 -10.82 12.68 -31.27
C LYS A 254 -12.15 12.70 -30.50
N ASN A 255 -12.37 11.70 -29.64
CA ASN A 255 -13.60 11.57 -28.86
C ASN A 255 -13.29 11.53 -27.36
N LYS A 256 -13.06 12.70 -26.78
CA LYS A 256 -12.73 12.89 -25.37
C LYS A 256 -13.83 12.39 -24.42
N LEU A 257 -15.09 12.67 -24.78
CA LEU A 257 -16.24 12.22 -23.97
C LEU A 257 -16.36 10.70 -23.91
N ALA A 258 -16.03 10.00 -25.01
CA ALA A 258 -16.01 8.54 -24.98
C ALA A 258 -14.95 8.01 -24.01
N MET A 259 -13.78 8.65 -23.93
CA MET A 259 -12.72 8.24 -22.99
C MET A 259 -13.17 8.39 -21.55
N PHE A 260 -13.80 9.52 -21.18
CA PHE A 260 -14.33 9.71 -19.83
C PHE A 260 -15.47 8.74 -19.50
N ASN A 261 -16.33 8.37 -20.47
CA ASN A 261 -17.35 7.35 -20.25
C ASN A 261 -16.74 5.96 -20.01
N VAL A 262 -15.70 5.60 -20.76
CA VAL A 262 -14.98 4.33 -20.52
C VAL A 262 -14.30 4.33 -19.15
N ALA A 263 -13.65 5.43 -18.79
CA ALA A 263 -13.06 5.61 -17.45
C ALA A 263 -14.11 5.40 -16.35
N LEU A 264 -15.26 6.05 -16.49
CA LEU A 264 -16.38 5.92 -15.55
C LEU A 264 -16.84 4.47 -15.38
N ASN A 265 -16.91 3.69 -16.47
CA ASN A 265 -17.29 2.29 -16.41
C ASN A 265 -16.27 1.48 -15.59
N TYR A 266 -14.96 1.67 -15.80
CA TYR A 266 -13.94 1.00 -15.01
C TYR A 266 -14.00 1.39 -13.53
N PHE A 267 -14.18 2.67 -13.20
CA PHE A 267 -14.34 3.10 -11.81
C PHE A 267 -15.58 2.50 -11.14
N ASN A 268 -16.67 2.35 -11.87
CA ASN A 268 -17.90 1.71 -11.37
C ASN A 268 -17.76 0.20 -11.13
N ASN A 269 -16.84 -0.47 -11.84
CA ASN A 269 -16.65 -1.91 -11.71
C ASN A 269 -15.85 -2.30 -10.46
N VAL A 270 -15.09 -1.38 -9.87
CA VAL A 270 -14.32 -1.69 -8.65
C VAL A 270 -15.27 -2.11 -7.53
N ASP A 271 -15.15 -3.37 -7.09
CA ASP A 271 -16.02 -3.94 -6.06
C ASP A 271 -15.89 -3.15 -4.75
N ARG A 272 -17.00 -2.96 -4.08
CA ARG A 272 -17.14 -2.23 -2.82
C ARG A 272 -16.28 -2.78 -1.67
N ARG A 273 -15.97 -4.08 -1.70
CA ARG A 273 -15.08 -4.73 -0.74
C ARG A 273 -13.62 -4.63 -1.11
N ASN A 274 -13.32 -4.08 -2.29
CA ASN A 274 -11.95 -3.86 -2.74
C ASN A 274 -11.33 -2.68 -1.99
N PRO A 275 -10.08 -2.77 -1.52
CA PRO A 275 -9.38 -1.66 -0.89
C PRO A 275 -9.31 -0.39 -1.75
N GLN A 276 -9.40 -0.53 -3.08
CA GLN A 276 -9.34 0.59 -4.04
C GLN A 276 -10.71 1.27 -4.27
N TRP A 277 -11.75 0.79 -3.61
CA TRP A 277 -13.10 1.30 -3.89
C TRP A 277 -13.28 2.78 -3.55
N PHE A 278 -12.68 3.24 -2.46
CA PHE A 278 -12.77 4.66 -2.07
C PHE A 278 -12.11 5.56 -3.12
N GLU A 279 -10.92 5.21 -3.58
CA GLU A 279 -10.20 5.92 -4.63
C GLU A 279 -10.99 5.90 -5.95
N SER A 280 -11.64 4.77 -6.26
CA SER A 280 -12.49 4.67 -7.45
C SER A 280 -13.72 5.55 -7.37
N LEU A 281 -14.35 5.69 -6.21
CA LEU A 281 -15.46 6.63 -6.00
C LEU A 281 -15.01 8.08 -6.28
N PHE A 282 -13.85 8.46 -5.80
CA PHE A 282 -13.33 9.79 -6.05
C PHE A 282 -13.00 10.03 -7.53
N ALA A 283 -12.28 9.10 -8.16
CA ALA A 283 -11.99 9.18 -9.59
C ALA A 283 -13.29 9.24 -10.43
N ARG A 284 -14.32 8.52 -9.98
CA ARG A 284 -15.67 8.56 -10.59
C ARG A 284 -16.31 9.92 -10.51
N THR A 285 -16.12 10.71 -9.42
CA THR A 285 -16.69 12.05 -9.33
C THR A 285 -16.15 12.95 -10.43
N TRP A 286 -14.84 12.92 -10.66
CA TRP A 286 -14.21 13.69 -11.72
C TRP A 286 -14.63 13.23 -13.12
N ALA A 287 -14.67 11.92 -13.37
CA ALA A 287 -15.11 11.38 -14.66
C ALA A 287 -16.57 11.74 -14.97
N SER A 288 -17.45 11.67 -13.98
CA SER A 288 -18.86 12.08 -14.11
C SER A 288 -18.99 13.58 -14.42
N LEU A 289 -18.19 14.42 -13.74
CA LEU A 289 -18.14 15.86 -13.98
C LEU A 289 -17.72 16.17 -15.43
N MET A 290 -16.70 15.48 -15.96
CA MET A 290 -16.20 15.69 -17.31
C MET A 290 -17.24 15.38 -18.42
N ILE A 291 -18.22 14.55 -18.13
CA ILE A 291 -19.33 14.22 -19.05
C ILE A 291 -20.65 14.87 -18.65
N SER A 292 -20.58 15.88 -17.77
CA SER A 292 -21.75 16.66 -17.30
C SER A 292 -22.86 15.84 -16.63
N ARG A 293 -22.49 14.70 -16.00
CA ARG A 293 -23.43 13.93 -15.15
C ARG A 293 -23.40 14.47 -13.72
N PHE A 294 -23.90 15.69 -13.56
CA PHE A 294 -23.86 16.43 -12.30
C PHE A 294 -24.64 15.74 -11.17
N ASP A 295 -25.75 15.09 -11.49
CA ASP A 295 -26.55 14.26 -10.61
C ASP A 295 -25.74 13.09 -10.00
N SER A 296 -24.99 12.39 -10.84
CA SER A 296 -24.11 11.31 -10.44
C SER A 296 -22.90 11.83 -9.65
N THR A 297 -22.33 12.97 -10.07
CA THR A 297 -21.20 13.61 -9.37
C THR A 297 -21.59 13.95 -7.94
N LEU A 298 -22.69 14.69 -7.74
CA LEU A 298 -23.15 15.08 -6.41
C LEU A 298 -23.62 13.87 -5.58
N GLY A 299 -24.26 12.88 -6.20
CA GLY A 299 -24.61 11.64 -5.51
C GLY A 299 -23.39 10.89 -4.98
N THR A 300 -22.26 10.93 -5.73
CA THR A 300 -20.99 10.36 -5.22
C THR A 300 -20.39 11.23 -4.13
N VAL A 301 -20.49 12.56 -4.21
CA VAL A 301 -20.08 13.47 -3.13
C VAL A 301 -20.85 13.16 -1.85
N VAL A 302 -22.17 12.92 -1.93
CA VAL A 302 -22.99 12.48 -0.78
C VAL A 302 -22.43 11.17 -0.19
N THR A 303 -22.09 10.20 -1.03
CA THR A 303 -21.45 8.95 -0.57
C THR A 303 -20.15 9.22 0.18
N LEU A 304 -19.25 10.03 -0.39
CA LEU A 304 -17.95 10.36 0.20
C LEU A 304 -18.07 11.16 1.50
N GLY A 305 -19.12 11.96 1.64
CA GLY A 305 -19.45 12.72 2.84
C GLY A 305 -20.16 11.89 3.93
N SER A 306 -20.40 10.59 3.72
CA SER A 306 -21.11 9.75 4.67
C SER A 306 -20.34 9.54 5.98
N PRO A 307 -21.03 9.29 7.10
CA PRO A 307 -20.39 8.99 8.39
C PRO A 307 -19.42 7.80 8.36
N PHE A 308 -19.55 6.91 7.38
CA PHE A 308 -18.63 5.77 7.21
C PHE A 308 -17.23 6.17 6.77
N PHE A 309 -17.04 7.39 6.26
CA PHE A 309 -15.76 7.91 5.75
C PHE A 309 -15.24 9.12 6.54
N THR A 310 -15.84 9.46 7.68
CA THR A 310 -15.41 10.61 8.51
C THR A 310 -13.96 10.53 8.96
N ASP A 311 -13.41 9.32 9.04
CA ASP A 311 -12.03 9.06 9.42
C ASP A 311 -11.04 9.22 8.25
N ILE A 312 -11.54 9.48 7.05
CA ILE A 312 -10.70 9.65 5.85
C ILE A 312 -10.48 11.13 5.60
N TYR A 313 -9.22 11.53 5.53
CA TYR A 313 -8.83 12.90 5.18
C TYR A 313 -8.92 13.09 3.67
N PHE A 314 -9.90 13.88 3.22
CA PHE A 314 -10.17 14.02 1.80
C PHE A 314 -10.77 15.40 1.42
N PRO A 315 -9.97 16.48 1.48
CA PRO A 315 -10.45 17.84 1.23
C PRO A 315 -10.79 18.13 -0.23
N ASP A 316 -10.25 17.36 -1.18
CA ASP A 316 -10.48 17.56 -2.63
C ASP A 316 -11.95 17.39 -3.03
N VAL A 317 -12.75 16.68 -2.26
CA VAL A 317 -14.18 16.49 -2.51
C VAL A 317 -14.92 17.83 -2.57
N TYR A 318 -14.53 18.81 -1.75
CA TYR A 318 -15.12 20.15 -1.75
C TYR A 318 -14.85 20.92 -3.06
N VAL A 319 -13.69 20.69 -3.68
CA VAL A 319 -13.36 21.28 -4.98
C VAL A 319 -14.32 20.77 -6.06
N VAL A 320 -14.51 19.42 -6.10
CA VAL A 320 -15.42 18.80 -7.08
C VAL A 320 -16.85 19.26 -6.86
N GLU A 321 -17.30 19.30 -5.60
CA GLU A 321 -18.64 19.76 -5.22
C GLU A 321 -18.87 21.22 -5.67
N ALA A 322 -17.95 22.12 -5.32
CA ALA A 322 -18.03 23.53 -5.68
C ALA A 322 -18.02 23.74 -7.20
N VAL A 323 -17.13 23.05 -7.93
CA VAL A 323 -17.08 23.13 -9.41
C VAL A 323 -18.36 22.58 -10.04
N THR A 324 -18.97 21.55 -9.46
CA THR A 324 -20.23 21.00 -9.96
C THR A 324 -21.36 22.00 -9.83
N TYR A 325 -21.54 22.61 -8.65
CA TYR A 325 -22.54 23.67 -8.46
C TYR A 325 -22.25 24.91 -9.33
N TYR A 326 -20.98 25.27 -9.51
CA TYR A 326 -20.59 26.38 -10.39
C TYR A 326 -21.02 26.13 -11.84
N ASN A 327 -20.82 24.91 -12.37
CA ASN A 327 -21.25 24.55 -13.73
C ASN A 327 -22.79 24.54 -13.90
N LEU A 328 -23.54 24.44 -12.80
CA LEU A 328 -24.99 24.48 -12.75
C LEU A 328 -25.53 25.90 -12.49
N CYS A 329 -24.67 26.91 -12.43
CA CYS A 329 -25.00 28.29 -12.04
C CYS A 329 -25.67 28.40 -10.64
N ARG A 330 -25.38 27.43 -9.75
CA ARG A 330 -25.91 27.36 -8.40
C ARG A 330 -24.95 28.07 -7.42
N TYR A 331 -24.81 29.36 -7.58
CA TYR A 331 -23.79 30.17 -6.90
C TYR A 331 -23.97 30.26 -5.38
N GLN A 332 -25.20 30.15 -4.89
CA GLN A 332 -25.45 30.09 -3.46
C GLN A 332 -24.82 28.82 -2.85
N GLU A 333 -25.06 27.66 -3.46
CA GLU A 333 -24.51 26.37 -3.05
C GLU A 333 -23.00 26.34 -3.17
N VAL A 334 -22.42 26.93 -4.23
CA VAL A 334 -20.95 27.13 -4.32
C VAL A 334 -20.43 27.83 -3.07
N ASN A 335 -21.09 28.93 -2.67
CA ASN A 335 -20.66 29.69 -1.50
C ASN A 335 -20.78 28.89 -0.20
N GLU A 336 -21.87 28.13 -0.05
CA GLU A 336 -22.08 27.26 1.13
C GLU A 336 -20.99 26.17 1.23
N VAL A 337 -20.62 25.52 0.13
CA VAL A 337 -19.55 24.54 0.06
C VAL A 337 -18.21 25.17 0.42
N ILE A 338 -17.91 26.32 -0.14
CA ILE A 338 -16.69 27.07 0.14
C ILE A 338 -16.64 27.49 1.62
N ASP A 339 -17.75 27.95 2.18
CA ASP A 339 -17.81 28.34 3.60
C ASP A 339 -17.67 27.14 4.54
N LYS A 340 -18.23 25.97 4.19
CA LYS A 340 -17.99 24.70 4.93
C LYS A 340 -16.51 24.36 4.93
N PHE A 341 -15.85 24.43 3.77
CA PHE A 341 -14.41 24.17 3.64
C PHE A 341 -13.58 25.13 4.48
N PHE A 342 -13.83 26.46 4.38
CA PHE A 342 -13.04 27.47 5.07
C PHE A 342 -13.25 27.51 6.60
N ARG A 343 -14.28 26.87 7.13
CA ARG A 343 -14.46 26.69 8.57
C ARG A 343 -13.50 25.70 9.21
N VAL A 344 -12.92 24.79 8.43
CA VAL A 344 -12.15 23.65 8.96
C VAL A 344 -10.70 23.66 8.48
N TYR A 345 -10.50 23.68 7.17
CA TYR A 345 -9.21 23.36 6.58
C TYR A 345 -8.10 24.40 6.74
N PRO A 346 -8.37 25.73 6.81
CA PRO A 346 -7.35 26.71 7.15
C PRO A 346 -6.74 26.47 8.54
N ASP A 347 -7.57 26.12 9.52
CA ASP A 347 -7.11 25.79 10.87
C ASP A 347 -6.27 24.50 10.85
N TYR A 348 -6.69 23.50 10.09
CA TYR A 348 -5.89 22.26 9.91
C TYR A 348 -4.52 22.57 9.34
N ARG A 349 -4.44 23.39 8.28
CA ARG A 349 -3.16 23.81 7.72
C ARG A 349 -2.28 24.52 8.75
N GLN A 350 -2.84 25.41 9.55
CA GLN A 350 -2.10 26.14 10.58
C GLN A 350 -1.59 25.17 11.67
N LEU A 351 -2.41 24.23 12.11
CA LEU A 351 -2.02 23.20 13.08
C LEU A 351 -0.85 22.35 12.56
N LEU A 352 -0.92 21.91 11.30
CA LEU A 352 0.15 21.13 10.67
C LEU A 352 1.44 21.93 10.56
N GLN A 353 1.38 23.19 10.15
CA GLN A 353 2.55 24.07 10.08
C GLN A 353 3.20 24.26 11.46
N SER A 354 2.39 24.56 12.48
CA SER A 354 2.89 24.74 13.86
C SER A 354 3.51 23.45 14.40
N TRP A 355 2.94 22.28 14.06
CA TRP A 355 3.50 21.01 14.45
C TRP A 355 4.84 20.74 13.72
N LEU A 356 4.93 21.01 12.42
CA LEU A 356 6.16 20.86 11.64
C LEU A 356 7.31 21.72 12.18
N GLU A 357 7.00 22.95 12.59
CA GLU A 357 7.96 23.83 13.25
C GLU A 357 8.46 23.23 14.57
N ASN A 358 7.56 22.71 15.39
CA ASN A 358 7.89 22.09 16.69
C ASN A 358 8.78 20.85 16.54
N VAL A 359 8.56 20.02 15.49
CA VAL A 359 9.35 18.80 15.30
C VAL A 359 10.63 19.01 14.50
N SER A 360 10.89 20.22 14.02
CA SER A 360 12.07 20.55 13.19
C SER A 360 13.40 20.22 13.84
N THR A 361 13.46 20.25 15.18
CA THR A 361 14.65 19.95 15.99
C THR A 361 14.63 18.56 16.61
N LYS A 362 13.55 17.80 16.44
CA LYS A 362 13.39 16.47 17.03
C LYS A 362 14.02 15.39 16.14
N THR A 363 14.44 14.30 16.76
CA THR A 363 14.83 13.10 16.01
C THR A 363 13.60 12.41 15.41
N GLY A 364 13.79 11.65 14.34
CA GLY A 364 12.70 10.85 13.80
C GLY A 364 12.15 9.84 14.82
N LEU A 365 12.99 9.33 15.73
CA LEU A 365 12.55 8.46 16.82
C LEU A 365 11.56 9.16 17.77
N ASP A 366 11.82 10.41 18.11
CA ASP A 366 10.93 11.20 18.97
C ASP A 366 9.60 11.46 18.25
N VAL A 367 9.67 11.82 16.97
CA VAL A 367 8.48 12.01 16.13
C VAL A 367 7.65 10.73 16.03
N TYR A 368 8.28 9.57 15.78
CA TYR A 368 7.60 8.28 15.73
C TYR A 368 6.80 8.00 17.01
N ARG A 369 7.44 8.19 18.16
CA ARG A 369 6.80 8.00 19.48
C ARG A 369 5.64 8.98 19.71
N GLU A 370 5.86 10.25 19.39
CA GLU A 370 4.86 11.31 19.54
C GLU A 370 3.61 11.04 18.69
N LEU A 371 3.78 10.63 17.43
CA LEU A 371 2.65 10.32 16.54
C LEU A 371 1.81 9.14 17.04
N LEU A 372 2.45 8.07 17.54
CA LEU A 372 1.73 6.94 18.12
C LEU A 372 0.97 7.31 19.39
N VAL A 373 1.54 8.18 20.22
CA VAL A 373 0.85 8.71 21.42
C VAL A 373 -0.33 9.58 21.00
N MET A 374 -0.15 10.49 20.05
CA MET A 374 -1.23 11.33 19.53
C MET A 374 -2.37 10.50 18.94
N TYR A 375 -2.06 9.46 18.15
CA TYR A 375 -3.08 8.58 17.59
C TYR A 375 -3.90 7.87 18.68
N ARG A 376 -3.23 7.32 19.68
CA ARG A 376 -3.90 6.71 20.83
C ARG A 376 -4.79 7.72 21.58
N ASP A 377 -4.30 8.94 21.79
CA ASP A 377 -5.04 9.97 22.50
C ASP A 377 -6.24 10.47 21.68
N ALA A 378 -6.08 10.66 20.36
CA ALA A 378 -7.17 11.00 19.44
C ALA A 378 -8.25 9.91 19.43
N SER A 379 -7.85 8.63 19.33
CA SER A 379 -8.78 7.50 19.38
C SER A 379 -9.52 7.37 20.72
N ALA A 380 -8.98 7.97 21.79
CA ALA A 380 -9.65 8.11 23.10
C ALA A 380 -10.49 9.39 23.22
N GLY A 381 -10.71 10.11 22.12
CA GLY A 381 -11.49 11.36 22.09
C GLY A 381 -10.79 12.60 22.65
N LYS A 382 -9.47 12.54 22.87
CA LYS A 382 -8.70 13.69 23.34
C LYS A 382 -8.30 14.59 22.17
N LYS A 383 -8.27 15.90 22.42
CA LYS A 383 -7.78 16.87 21.44
C LYS A 383 -6.29 16.71 21.23
N THR A 384 -5.86 16.61 19.99
CA THR A 384 -4.46 16.45 19.58
C THR A 384 -4.01 17.60 18.65
N PRO A 385 -2.69 17.90 18.59
CA PRO A 385 -2.14 18.91 17.69
C PRO A 385 -2.43 18.65 16.21
N ILE A 386 -2.49 17.37 15.80
CA ILE A 386 -2.87 16.97 14.45
C ILE A 386 -4.27 16.37 14.51
N PRO A 387 -5.20 16.77 13.61
CA PRO A 387 -6.55 16.21 13.55
C PRO A 387 -6.54 14.69 13.31
N GLU A 388 -7.50 13.98 13.93
CA GLU A 388 -7.54 12.51 13.91
C GLU A 388 -7.59 11.94 12.48
N ALA A 389 -8.40 12.52 11.58
CA ALA A 389 -8.48 12.06 10.20
C ALA A 389 -7.12 12.13 9.48
N ILE A 390 -6.32 13.17 9.77
CA ILE A 390 -4.96 13.28 9.21
C ILE A 390 -4.02 12.27 9.87
N LEU A 391 -4.10 12.09 11.21
CA LEU A 391 -3.31 11.07 11.91
C LEU A 391 -3.59 9.68 11.34
N ARG A 392 -4.86 9.33 11.13
CA ARG A 392 -5.25 8.06 10.50
C ARG A 392 -4.67 7.94 9.09
N SER A 393 -4.79 8.98 8.26
CA SER A 393 -4.27 8.99 6.90
C SER A 393 -2.75 8.76 6.83
N ILE A 394 -1.97 9.43 7.67
CA ILE A 394 -0.51 9.28 7.68
C ILE A 394 -0.06 7.93 8.27
N LEU A 395 -0.76 7.43 9.29
CA LEU A 395 -0.42 6.16 9.92
C LEU A 395 -0.92 4.96 9.11
N SER A 396 -1.93 5.09 8.26
CA SER A 396 -2.36 4.07 7.29
C SER A 396 -1.52 4.08 6.01
N ASP A 397 -0.60 5.04 5.83
CA ASP A 397 0.33 5.04 4.70
C ASP A 397 1.09 3.72 4.62
N GLN A 398 1.10 3.10 3.46
CA GLN A 398 1.64 1.74 3.29
C GLN A 398 3.13 1.62 3.62
N LYS A 399 3.91 2.65 3.32
CA LYS A 399 5.34 2.64 3.65
C LYS A 399 5.53 2.64 5.15
N PHE A 400 4.75 3.48 5.85
CA PHE A 400 4.77 3.51 7.31
C PHE A 400 4.29 2.18 7.90
N GLN A 401 3.19 1.64 7.39
CA GLN A 401 2.65 0.35 7.87
C GLN A 401 3.65 -0.78 7.69
N LYS A 402 4.40 -0.80 6.59
CA LYS A 402 5.48 -1.78 6.39
C LYS A 402 6.54 -1.67 7.47
N GLU A 403 7.03 -0.47 7.77
CA GLU A 403 8.02 -0.27 8.84
C GLU A 403 7.44 -0.53 10.23
N TYR A 404 6.17 -0.20 10.46
CA TYR A 404 5.48 -0.49 11.71
C TYR A 404 5.34 -1.99 11.97
N ILE A 405 4.96 -2.76 10.95
CA ILE A 405 4.89 -4.24 11.03
C ILE A 405 6.28 -4.80 11.33
N HIS A 406 7.32 -4.31 10.64
CA HIS A 406 8.71 -4.73 10.90
C HIS A 406 9.14 -4.45 12.34
N VAL A 407 8.82 -3.26 12.89
CA VAL A 407 9.04 -2.95 14.31
C VAL A 407 8.34 -3.96 15.21
N LYS A 408 7.07 -4.30 14.90
CA LYS A 408 6.30 -5.28 15.71
C LYS A 408 6.88 -6.68 15.66
N GLU A 409 7.41 -7.12 14.53
CA GLU A 409 8.08 -8.41 14.41
C GLU A 409 9.37 -8.46 15.23
N ILE A 410 10.19 -7.40 15.20
CA ILE A 410 11.40 -7.35 16.06
C ILE A 410 11.01 -7.31 17.55
N GLU A 411 9.99 -6.56 17.95
CA GLU A 411 9.48 -6.56 19.33
C GLU A 411 8.99 -7.95 19.75
N ARG A 412 8.32 -8.68 18.85
CA ARG A 412 7.87 -10.05 19.08
C ARG A 412 9.06 -11.00 19.30
N GLU A 413 10.09 -10.89 18.47
CA GLU A 413 11.29 -11.72 18.62
C GLU A 413 12.05 -11.41 19.93
N ALA A 414 12.15 -10.15 20.32
CA ALA A 414 12.72 -9.76 21.61
C ALA A 414 11.94 -10.40 22.78
N ALA A 415 10.61 -10.40 22.71
CA ALA A 415 9.78 -11.07 23.71
C ALA A 415 9.97 -12.61 23.69
N ILE A 416 10.21 -13.24 22.54
CA ILE A 416 10.55 -14.67 22.46
C ILE A 416 11.84 -14.94 23.23
N ILE A 417 12.89 -14.12 23.04
CA ILE A 417 14.16 -14.26 23.76
C ILE A 417 13.92 -14.13 25.27
N GLU A 418 13.16 -13.11 25.71
CA GLU A 418 12.85 -12.89 27.12
C GLU A 418 12.07 -14.05 27.77
N ASN A 419 11.27 -14.78 27.00
CA ASN A 419 10.49 -15.93 27.47
C ASN A 419 11.18 -17.29 27.21
N SER A 420 12.36 -17.30 26.61
CA SER A 420 13.15 -18.52 26.36
C SER A 420 13.71 -19.14 27.65
N PRO A 421 14.17 -20.40 27.61
CA PRO A 421 14.84 -21.05 28.77
C PRO A 421 16.00 -20.20 29.31
N GLU A 422 16.23 -20.28 30.62
CA GLU A 422 17.28 -19.50 31.30
C GLU A 422 18.68 -19.70 30.70
N SER A 423 18.98 -20.92 30.22
CA SER A 423 20.23 -21.21 29.52
C SER A 423 20.42 -20.39 28.25
N PHE A 424 19.33 -20.16 27.49
CA PHE A 424 19.35 -19.34 26.28
C PHE A 424 19.39 -17.86 26.64
N LYS A 425 18.53 -17.38 27.54
CA LYS A 425 18.48 -15.96 27.95
C LYS A 425 19.81 -15.42 28.45
N LYS A 426 20.55 -16.24 29.19
CA LYS A 426 21.87 -15.88 29.75
C LYS A 426 23.04 -16.19 28.81
N SER A 427 22.76 -16.65 27.60
CA SER A 427 23.79 -16.93 26.59
C SER A 427 24.30 -15.66 25.94
N VAL A 428 25.54 -15.73 25.44
CA VAL A 428 26.15 -14.67 24.63
C VAL A 428 25.29 -14.36 23.39
N ILE A 429 24.60 -15.37 22.85
CA ILE A 429 23.72 -15.20 21.67
C ILE A 429 22.55 -14.29 22.00
N ALA A 430 21.84 -14.56 23.10
CA ALA A 430 20.69 -13.73 23.47
C ALA A 430 21.09 -12.27 23.68
N ASP A 431 22.25 -12.04 24.34
CA ASP A 431 22.78 -10.68 24.53
C ASP A 431 23.12 -10.00 23.18
N ASP A 432 23.80 -10.71 22.26
CA ASP A 432 24.14 -10.20 20.93
C ASP A 432 22.89 -9.91 20.08
N LEU A 433 21.89 -10.80 20.11
CA LEU A 433 20.64 -10.63 19.39
C LEU A 433 19.85 -9.45 19.94
N MET A 434 19.70 -9.34 21.26
CA MET A 434 19.00 -8.22 21.89
C MET A 434 19.66 -6.87 21.60
N LYS A 435 21.00 -6.80 21.60
CA LYS A 435 21.73 -5.58 21.19
C LYS A 435 21.43 -5.19 19.75
N LYS A 436 21.48 -6.15 18.81
CA LYS A 436 21.17 -5.92 17.40
C LYS A 436 19.72 -5.48 17.22
N MET A 437 18.76 -6.15 17.84
CA MET A 437 17.34 -5.80 17.77
C MET A 437 17.07 -4.39 18.31
N ASN A 438 17.67 -4.02 19.43
CA ASN A 438 17.53 -2.67 19.98
C ASN A 438 18.09 -1.60 19.04
N TYR A 439 19.22 -1.85 18.40
CA TYR A 439 19.78 -0.96 17.38
C TYR A 439 18.87 -0.84 16.15
N GLN A 440 18.35 -1.96 15.64
CA GLN A 440 17.42 -2.00 14.52
C GLN A 440 16.13 -1.25 14.83
N LEU A 441 15.52 -1.51 16.00
CA LEU A 441 14.32 -0.81 16.46
C LEU A 441 14.52 0.71 16.51
N ALA A 442 15.66 1.17 17.04
CA ALA A 442 15.97 2.59 17.08
C ALA A 442 16.09 3.19 15.66
N THR A 443 16.78 2.48 14.77
CA THR A 443 17.00 2.91 13.39
C THR A 443 15.69 2.97 12.60
N ILE A 444 14.90 1.88 12.61
CA ILE A 444 13.65 1.79 11.83
C ILE A 444 12.64 2.83 12.33
N ARG A 445 12.48 2.97 13.64
CA ARG A 445 11.59 3.99 14.22
C ARG A 445 12.01 5.41 13.86
N ASN A 446 13.32 5.67 13.83
CA ASN A 446 13.86 6.98 13.42
C ASN A 446 13.54 7.27 11.95
N GLU A 447 13.75 6.32 11.05
CA GLU A 447 13.44 6.49 9.63
C GLU A 447 11.92 6.59 9.39
N ALA A 448 11.12 5.76 10.07
CA ALA A 448 9.66 5.85 10.00
C ALA A 448 9.14 7.23 10.46
N GLY A 449 9.70 7.79 11.53
CA GLY A 449 9.33 9.14 11.96
C GLY A 449 9.70 10.22 10.96
N LYS A 450 10.88 10.15 10.35
CA LYS A 450 11.27 11.08 9.27
C LYS A 450 10.34 10.98 8.04
N MET A 451 9.95 9.75 7.68
CA MET A 451 8.98 9.53 6.59
C MET A 451 7.66 10.22 6.89
N GLN A 452 7.17 10.16 8.14
CA GLN A 452 5.93 10.81 8.52
C GLN A 452 6.02 12.34 8.51
N VAL A 453 7.15 12.92 8.93
CA VAL A 453 7.38 14.38 8.78
C VAL A 453 7.23 14.78 7.30
N LYS A 454 7.87 14.04 6.39
CA LYS A 454 7.76 14.30 4.95
C LYS A 454 6.31 14.18 4.45
N LYS A 455 5.58 13.16 4.89
CA LYS A 455 4.17 12.97 4.52
C LYS A 455 3.29 14.12 4.99
N ILE A 456 3.51 14.61 6.21
CA ILE A 456 2.78 15.76 6.75
C ILE A 456 3.15 17.04 5.98
N GLN A 457 4.40 17.21 5.55
CA GLN A 457 4.80 18.32 4.68
C GLN A 457 4.05 18.27 3.33
N GLU A 458 3.95 17.09 2.71
CA GLU A 458 3.21 16.88 1.46
C GLU A 458 1.72 17.23 1.65
N ILE A 459 1.08 16.73 2.70
CA ILE A 459 -0.32 17.04 3.05
C ILE A 459 -0.51 18.55 3.27
N THR A 460 0.42 19.20 3.97
CA THR A 460 0.35 20.66 4.23
C THR A 460 0.45 21.46 2.93
N GLN A 461 1.32 21.03 2.01
CA GLN A 461 1.48 21.67 0.71
C GLN A 461 0.24 21.46 -0.17
N ASP A 462 -0.30 20.24 -0.22
CA ASP A 462 -1.50 19.93 -0.98
C ASP A 462 -2.70 20.71 -0.45
N LEU A 463 -2.87 20.79 0.87
CA LEU A 463 -3.92 21.58 1.50
C LEU A 463 -3.77 23.08 1.19
N THR A 464 -2.55 23.59 1.10
CA THR A 464 -2.30 24.98 0.69
C THR A 464 -2.76 25.22 -0.75
N GLN A 465 -2.54 24.25 -1.64
CA GLN A 465 -3.01 24.35 -3.03
C GLN A 465 -4.54 24.30 -3.09
N ILE A 466 -5.18 23.38 -2.37
CA ILE A 466 -6.65 23.27 -2.33
C ILE A 466 -7.29 24.55 -1.78
N ILE A 467 -6.71 25.17 -0.76
CA ILE A 467 -7.15 26.48 -0.24
C ILE A 467 -7.05 27.56 -1.32
N ALA A 468 -6.01 27.54 -2.15
CA ALA A 468 -5.85 28.49 -3.25
C ALA A 468 -6.91 28.23 -4.35
N ASP A 469 -7.15 26.97 -4.69
CA ASP A 469 -8.15 26.58 -5.70
C ASP A 469 -9.57 26.99 -5.25
N MET A 470 -9.92 26.77 -3.96
CA MET A 470 -11.21 27.20 -3.41
C MET A 470 -11.38 28.73 -3.40
N LYS A 471 -10.31 29.50 -3.18
CA LYS A 471 -10.33 30.96 -3.32
C LYS A 471 -10.53 31.38 -4.77
N ALA A 472 -9.89 30.72 -5.72
CA ALA A 472 -10.07 30.99 -7.14
C ALA A 472 -11.51 30.73 -7.59
N ILE A 473 -12.11 29.61 -7.17
CA ILE A 473 -13.51 29.28 -7.44
C ILE A 473 -14.43 30.37 -6.88
N ARG A 474 -14.19 30.84 -5.64
CA ARG A 474 -14.96 31.94 -5.03
C ARG A 474 -14.85 33.22 -5.85
N PHE A 475 -13.67 33.56 -6.31
CA PHE A 475 -13.45 34.76 -7.15
C PHE A 475 -14.21 34.66 -8.46
N GLU A 476 -14.04 33.55 -9.19
CA GLU A 476 -14.73 33.34 -10.48
C GLU A 476 -16.26 33.31 -10.31
N MET A 477 -16.76 32.67 -9.24
CA MET A 477 -18.20 32.70 -8.93
C MET A 477 -18.70 34.11 -8.69
N THR A 478 -17.99 34.94 -7.93
CA THR A 478 -18.39 36.30 -7.61
C THR A 478 -18.43 37.17 -8.88
N ASP A 479 -17.47 36.99 -9.78
CA ASP A 479 -17.42 37.71 -11.07
C ASP A 479 -18.58 37.30 -11.99
N LYS A 480 -18.88 36.00 -12.07
CA LYS A 480 -20.04 35.50 -12.83
C LYS A 480 -21.36 35.96 -12.25
N LEU A 481 -21.51 35.94 -10.93
CA LEU A 481 -22.72 36.42 -10.25
C LEU A 481 -22.95 37.91 -10.52
N LYS A 482 -21.90 38.73 -10.45
CA LYS A 482 -21.97 40.15 -10.81
C LYS A 482 -22.43 40.35 -12.25
N ALA A 483 -21.80 39.65 -13.20
CA ALA A 483 -22.20 39.72 -14.62
C ALA A 483 -23.65 39.28 -14.86
N THR A 484 -24.14 38.33 -14.07
CA THR A 484 -25.55 37.89 -14.13
C THR A 484 -26.50 38.98 -13.65
N TYR A 485 -26.21 39.62 -12.51
CA TYR A 485 -27.03 40.74 -12.03
C TYR A 485 -27.03 41.95 -12.99
N GLU A 486 -25.88 42.27 -13.59
CA GLU A 486 -25.81 43.33 -14.61
C GLU A 486 -26.67 43.01 -15.85
N LYS A 487 -26.73 41.73 -16.27
CA LYS A 487 -27.62 41.29 -17.36
C LYS A 487 -29.09 41.34 -16.93
N GLU A 488 -29.45 40.97 -15.72
CA GLU A 488 -30.81 41.09 -15.20
C GLU A 488 -31.30 42.51 -15.16
N GLU A 489 -30.45 43.45 -14.73
CA GLU A 489 -30.77 44.87 -14.71
C GLU A 489 -30.96 45.41 -16.14
N LEU A 490 -30.13 45.01 -17.09
CA LEU A 490 -30.21 45.42 -18.49
C LEU A 490 -31.43 44.86 -19.24
N TYR A 491 -31.81 43.61 -18.99
CA TYR A 491 -32.84 42.91 -19.77
C TYR A 491 -34.16 42.73 -19.04
N GLY A 492 -34.28 43.17 -17.78
CA GLY A 492 -35.52 43.09 -16.99
C GLY A 492 -36.00 41.66 -16.73
N LYS A 493 -35.14 40.68 -16.98
CA LYS A 493 -35.43 39.26 -16.70
C LYS A 493 -34.88 38.92 -15.33
N LYS A 494 -35.73 38.70 -14.34
CA LYS A 494 -35.31 38.11 -13.06
C LYS A 494 -34.77 36.71 -13.31
N LEU A 495 -33.67 36.37 -12.62
CA LEU A 495 -33.26 34.99 -12.39
C LEU A 495 -34.53 34.21 -12.01
N LYS A 496 -34.78 33.10 -12.68
CA LYS A 496 -35.81 32.19 -12.25
C LYS A 496 -35.43 31.78 -10.81
N GLU A 497 -36.00 32.45 -9.81
CA GLU A 497 -36.27 31.80 -8.56
C GLU A 497 -37.21 30.64 -8.88
N SER A 498 -36.65 29.57 -9.43
CA SER A 498 -37.36 28.33 -9.54
C SER A 498 -37.71 27.98 -8.11
N ALA A 499 -38.98 27.80 -7.81
CA ALA A 499 -39.39 27.10 -6.62
C ALA A 499 -38.67 25.76 -6.67
N LEU A 500 -37.50 25.73 -6.04
CA LEU A 500 -36.64 24.57 -6.01
C LEU A 500 -37.44 23.52 -5.26
N LYS A 501 -37.84 22.46 -5.95
CA LYS A 501 -38.26 21.25 -5.27
C LYS A 501 -37.11 20.87 -4.36
N GLU A 502 -37.38 20.50 -3.12
CA GLU A 502 -36.39 19.99 -2.20
C GLU A 502 -35.50 19.00 -2.94
N GLU A 503 -34.21 19.38 -3.06
CA GLU A 503 -33.22 18.56 -3.75
C GLU A 503 -32.75 17.51 -2.75
N GLN A 504 -32.96 16.26 -3.08
CA GLN A 504 -32.61 15.14 -2.23
C GLN A 504 -31.75 14.14 -2.97
N ALA A 505 -30.74 13.61 -2.29
CA ALA A 505 -30.05 12.44 -2.79
C ALA A 505 -31.02 11.24 -2.80
N TYR A 506 -30.92 10.41 -3.81
CA TYR A 506 -31.73 9.19 -3.94
C TYR A 506 -30.93 8.09 -4.64
N SER A 507 -31.35 6.84 -4.46
CA SER A 507 -30.79 5.71 -5.19
C SER A 507 -31.81 5.20 -6.21
N PRO A 508 -31.61 5.44 -7.52
CA PRO A 508 -32.55 5.00 -8.56
C PRO A 508 -32.41 3.52 -8.93
N ALA A 509 -31.26 2.90 -8.59
CA ALA A 509 -30.99 1.52 -8.95
C ALA A 509 -31.35 0.58 -7.80
N VAL A 510 -32.65 0.31 -7.62
CA VAL A 510 -33.11 -0.70 -6.66
C VAL A 510 -33.14 -2.06 -7.36
N PRO A 511 -32.25 -3.01 -7.00
CA PRO A 511 -32.31 -4.37 -7.57
C PRO A 511 -33.65 -5.04 -7.23
N ASN A 512 -34.14 -5.92 -8.12
CA ASN A 512 -35.31 -6.76 -7.85
C ASN A 512 -35.14 -7.49 -6.52
N ARG A 513 -36.08 -7.28 -5.56
CA ARG A 513 -36.12 -7.78 -4.17
C ARG A 513 -35.54 -6.85 -3.10
N HIS A 514 -35.22 -5.59 -3.43
CA HIS A 514 -34.89 -4.58 -2.44
C HIS A 514 -36.01 -3.54 -2.38
N TYR A 515 -36.22 -2.94 -1.20
CA TYR A 515 -37.13 -1.83 -1.04
C TYR A 515 -36.33 -0.53 -1.13
N TYR A 516 -36.83 0.43 -1.89
CA TYR A 516 -36.31 1.78 -1.90
C TYR A 516 -36.80 2.55 -0.68
N TRP A 517 -35.87 3.11 0.05
CA TRP A 517 -36.14 4.00 1.16
C TRP A 517 -35.69 5.41 0.75
N PRO A 518 -36.55 6.46 0.82
CA PRO A 518 -36.14 7.82 0.49
C PRO A 518 -34.98 8.25 1.41
N PHE A 519 -33.96 8.89 0.86
CA PHE A 519 -32.86 9.46 1.65
C PHE A 519 -33.39 10.64 2.47
N ASP A 520 -33.33 10.53 3.79
CA ASP A 520 -33.74 11.56 4.76
C ASP A 520 -32.58 11.94 5.71
N GLY A 521 -31.36 11.96 5.17
CA GLY A 521 -30.13 12.22 5.92
C GLY A 521 -29.50 10.97 6.54
N GLU A 522 -30.09 9.82 6.34
CA GLU A 522 -29.61 8.51 6.77
C GLU A 522 -28.72 7.90 5.70
N TYR A 523 -27.63 7.22 6.13
CA TYR A 523 -26.74 6.53 5.21
C TYR A 523 -26.81 5.02 5.46
N TRP A 524 -27.20 4.28 4.43
CA TRP A 524 -27.21 2.82 4.46
C TRP A 524 -25.97 2.27 3.76
N GLN A 525 -25.30 1.33 4.41
CA GLN A 525 -24.05 0.79 3.90
C GLN A 525 -24.20 0.16 2.51
N ASP A 526 -25.33 -0.43 2.18
CA ASP A 526 -25.63 -1.05 0.89
C ASP A 526 -26.00 -0.04 -0.21
N GLU A 527 -26.35 1.19 0.13
CA GLU A 527 -26.64 2.27 -0.82
C GLU A 527 -25.43 3.13 -1.17
N LEU A 528 -24.34 3.06 -0.38
CA LEU A 528 -23.13 3.80 -0.66
C LEU A 528 -22.63 3.52 -2.09
N GLY A 529 -22.35 4.56 -2.83
CA GLY A 529 -21.90 4.48 -4.23
C GLY A 529 -23.03 4.46 -5.26
N TYR A 530 -24.29 4.34 -4.83
CA TYR A 530 -25.45 4.32 -5.71
C TYR A 530 -26.32 5.59 -5.60
N TYR A 531 -25.98 6.55 -4.75
CA TYR A 531 -26.71 7.80 -4.64
C TYR A 531 -26.61 8.62 -5.93
N PHE A 532 -27.72 9.24 -6.27
CA PHE A 532 -27.82 10.33 -7.24
C PHE A 532 -28.40 11.55 -6.53
N TYR A 533 -28.08 12.72 -7.01
CA TYR A 533 -28.57 13.95 -6.43
C TYR A 533 -29.50 14.63 -7.44
N ASN A 534 -30.79 14.74 -7.09
CA ASN A 534 -31.77 15.40 -7.97
C ASN A 534 -31.49 16.90 -7.97
N ILE A 535 -30.90 17.40 -9.03
CA ILE A 535 -30.51 18.81 -9.17
C ILE A 535 -30.94 19.36 -10.52
N GLN A 536 -31.41 20.61 -10.50
CA GLN A 536 -31.79 21.33 -11.70
C GLN A 536 -30.69 22.33 -12.09
N ASN A 537 -30.43 22.43 -13.38
CA ASN A 537 -29.56 23.46 -13.93
C ASN A 537 -30.25 24.84 -13.81
N ALA A 538 -29.57 25.78 -13.16
CA ALA A 538 -30.05 27.14 -12.95
C ALA A 538 -29.46 28.15 -13.96
N CYS A 539 -28.60 27.70 -14.89
CA CYS A 539 -28.06 28.57 -15.93
C CYS A 539 -29.18 29.08 -16.81
N MET A 540 -29.13 30.36 -17.14
CA MET A 540 -30.04 30.96 -18.14
C MET A 540 -29.66 30.38 -19.51
N ASP A 541 -30.66 29.94 -20.26
CA ASP A 541 -30.47 29.62 -21.68
C ASP A 541 -29.97 30.89 -22.39
N GLU A 542 -28.80 30.81 -23.06
CA GLU A 542 -28.21 31.91 -23.81
C GLU A 542 -29.09 32.34 -25.02
#